data_523abb91628d7e1395a9d314f487fc65
#
_entry.id   523abb91628d7e1395a9d314f487fc65
#
_cell.length_a   1.000
_cell.length_b   1.000
_cell.length_c   1.000
_cell.angle_alpha   90.00
_cell.angle_beta   90.00
_cell.angle_gamma   90.00
#
_symmetry.space_group_name_H-M   'P 1'
#
loop_
_entity.id
_entity.type
_entity.pdbx_description
1 polymer ?
#
loop_
_entity_poly.entity_id
_entity_poly.type
_entity_poly.pdbx_seq_one_letter_code
_entity_poly.pdbx_strand_id
1 'polypeptide(L)'
;GKLLFGLVFDGEIRRAKPGWMLLQWFTFEQLEADGVISTLNEKCKELSEAFDSIIKLAKVIGVSQEEAEAEIIDANDKLESEAEYVNTMVKIIIADKNGVLLLHPYIVSRVKDRVRALWLNLAKAAGIRFYSVMAQPDESLAGYEKTFCAPDFKEGEYILFVNPMRHWGDCQIWVNKHQGTYTKATGILAAPKNLLLTLGRDTDGDFLQLISTKSYPGLTEAIKQFKKAPVTVKFPKMALQGNLQQIAIKSMTDQTGIVASLLARARVAGVEGIVLLIPPGGEQKTPQEMPIIDFLSQQVQIAVDSLKSAYPNNTPGLNAVKEYLDKLENSEAPWLKDFKDKDCYRTRPCNVEESAKDTISRIVRFVNVWYKTPQLPEEISPAPYEFILFSEVVVDDRQIAEATSVRGEYRAAMGKAFEWRDENDGDTSRIREVSELFKSRVDEILSTQIGGTSFSVESWVAAYWRVSHKASSGSAGLVFTLFPNEIVAALGGIKLSEAKVLQVFAVDKNKWTMRQDGQIWDGQKVTIRMILKTFNGRQLLCAEMSYAAAKIQTGFHLLGCAKKNYYPYYPVGMTKVMKIYATTFNRTNGMVSECVLFDLSVPQWQIDEWLNVK
;
A
#
# COMPACT_ATOMS: atom_id res chain seq x y z
N GLY A 1 -30.51 -6.07 33.44
CA GLY A 1 -29.77 -5.75 32.22
C GLY A 1 -28.85 -6.91 31.87
N LYS A 2 -28.70 -7.23 30.58
CA LYS A 2 -27.70 -8.20 30.11
C LYS A 2 -26.33 -7.51 30.13
N LEU A 3 -25.35 -8.12 30.80
CA LEU A 3 -23.96 -7.73 30.71
C LEU A 3 -23.43 -8.23 29.35
N LEU A 4 -22.88 -7.32 28.54
CA LEU A 4 -22.19 -7.66 27.28
C LEU A 4 -20.69 -7.68 27.60
N PHE A 5 -20.05 -8.81 27.33
CA PHE A 5 -18.61 -8.94 27.37
C PHE A 5 -18.08 -8.96 25.93
N GLY A 6 -17.06 -8.17 25.67
CA GLY A 6 -16.34 -8.18 24.40
C GLY A 6 -14.89 -8.61 24.62
N LEU A 7 -14.33 -9.31 23.66
CA LEU A 7 -12.89 -9.58 23.62
C LEU A 7 -12.17 -8.32 23.14
N VAL A 8 -11.28 -7.78 23.97
CA VAL A 8 -10.49 -6.59 23.65
C VAL A 8 -9.16 -6.97 22.98
N PHE A 9 -8.65 -8.16 23.33
CA PHE A 9 -7.38 -8.65 22.82
C PHE A 9 -7.40 -10.18 22.73
N ASP A 10 -6.98 -10.73 21.60
CA ASP A 10 -7.02 -12.16 21.29
C ASP A 10 -5.76 -12.94 21.72
N GLY A 11 -4.73 -12.25 22.24
CA GLY A 11 -3.45 -12.84 22.62
C GLY A 11 -2.50 -13.09 21.44
N GLU A 12 -2.83 -12.62 20.25
CA GLU A 12 -1.97 -12.80 19.08
C GLU A 12 -0.73 -11.90 19.14
N ILE A 13 0.45 -12.50 18.88
CA ILE A 13 1.71 -11.76 18.80
C ILE A 13 1.85 -11.22 17.39
N ARG A 14 1.95 -9.91 17.30
CA ARG A 14 2.03 -9.21 16.04
C ARG A 14 3.43 -8.65 15.81
N ARG A 15 3.81 -8.53 14.53
CA ARG A 15 5.05 -7.87 14.12
C ARG A 15 4.81 -6.37 13.98
N ALA A 16 5.68 -5.57 14.58
CA ALA A 16 5.64 -4.11 14.50
C ALA A 16 6.88 -3.55 13.82
N LYS A 17 6.72 -2.40 13.16
CA LYS A 17 7.82 -1.62 12.57
C LYS A 17 8.13 -0.44 13.48
N PRO A 18 9.38 -0.25 13.90
CA PRO A 18 9.73 0.83 14.82
C PRO A 18 9.53 2.23 14.22
N GLY A 19 9.61 2.35 12.90
CA GLY A 19 9.52 3.62 12.21
C GLY A 19 10.69 4.58 12.46
N TRP A 20 10.64 5.74 11.81
CA TRP A 20 11.68 6.77 11.89
C TRP A 20 11.84 7.35 13.31
N MET A 21 10.78 7.32 14.13
CA MET A 21 10.84 7.86 15.50
C MET A 21 11.81 7.09 16.41
N LEU A 22 12.01 5.78 16.19
CA LEU A 22 13.06 5.03 16.84
C LEU A 22 14.41 5.26 16.15
N LEU A 23 14.44 5.12 14.83
CA LEU A 23 15.71 5.09 14.07
C LEU A 23 16.47 6.41 14.14
N GLN A 24 15.82 7.55 14.31
CA GLN A 24 16.47 8.85 14.49
C GLN A 24 17.39 8.93 15.73
N TRP A 25 17.27 8.01 16.67
CA TRP A 25 18.07 7.96 17.89
C TRP A 25 19.38 7.18 17.74
N PHE A 26 19.58 6.48 16.63
CA PHE A 26 20.79 5.74 16.30
C PHE A 26 21.55 6.38 15.16
N THR A 27 22.87 6.16 15.10
CA THR A 27 23.65 6.59 13.94
C THR A 27 23.52 5.59 12.79
N PHE A 28 23.77 6.03 11.58
CA PHE A 28 23.76 5.15 10.42
C PHE A 28 24.81 4.05 10.54
N GLU A 29 25.98 4.35 11.11
CA GLU A 29 27.09 3.43 11.36
C GLU A 29 26.69 2.32 12.35
N GLN A 30 25.88 2.65 13.37
CA GLN A 30 25.34 1.64 14.30
C GLN A 30 24.41 0.68 13.57
N LEU A 31 23.56 1.18 12.68
CA LEU A 31 22.67 0.36 11.85
C LEU A 31 23.46 -0.51 10.85
N GLU A 32 24.56 0.00 10.31
CA GLU A 32 25.45 -0.72 9.41
C GLU A 32 26.18 -1.85 10.15
N ALA A 33 26.74 -1.58 11.32
CA ALA A 33 27.44 -2.56 12.15
C ALA A 33 26.53 -3.73 12.57
N ASP A 34 25.24 -3.51 12.74
CA ASP A 34 24.24 -4.54 13.06
C ASP A 34 23.74 -5.32 11.84
N GLY A 35 24.23 -5.02 10.65
CA GLY A 35 23.76 -5.64 9.42
C GLY A 35 22.37 -5.16 8.94
N VAL A 36 21.80 -4.13 9.59
CA VAL A 36 20.51 -3.54 9.20
C VAL A 36 20.60 -2.97 7.80
N ILE A 37 21.67 -2.24 7.47
CA ILE A 37 21.85 -1.64 6.14
C ILE A 37 22.08 -2.72 5.08
N SER A 38 22.79 -3.81 5.40
CA SER A 38 22.94 -4.96 4.49
C SER A 38 21.59 -5.60 4.17
N THR A 39 20.75 -5.86 5.18
CA THR A 39 19.39 -6.38 5.00
C THR A 39 18.51 -5.40 4.23
N LEU A 40 18.62 -4.09 4.50
CA LEU A 40 17.92 -3.05 3.74
C LEU A 40 18.30 -3.08 2.27
N ASN A 41 19.60 -3.26 1.96
CA ASN A 41 20.12 -3.37 0.60
C ASN A 41 19.45 -4.52 -0.17
N GLU A 42 19.40 -5.72 0.45
CA GLU A 42 18.77 -6.89 -0.15
C GLU A 42 17.29 -6.66 -0.44
N LYS A 43 16.56 -6.10 0.53
CA LYS A 43 15.14 -5.77 0.36
C LYS A 43 14.90 -4.70 -0.71
N CYS A 44 15.74 -3.66 -0.76
CA CYS A 44 15.66 -2.63 -1.79
C CYS A 44 15.91 -3.21 -3.19
N LYS A 45 16.91 -4.10 -3.33
CA LYS A 45 17.20 -4.79 -4.58
C LYS A 45 16.01 -5.64 -5.02
N GLU A 46 15.47 -6.49 -4.13
CA GLU A 46 14.31 -7.31 -4.43
C GLU A 46 13.10 -6.46 -4.87
N LEU A 47 12.84 -5.36 -4.18
CA LEU A 47 11.74 -4.45 -4.52
C LEU A 47 11.99 -3.67 -5.82
N SER A 48 13.25 -3.30 -6.13
CA SER A 48 13.60 -2.65 -7.39
C SER A 48 13.39 -3.54 -8.61
N GLU A 49 13.44 -4.86 -8.40
CA GLU A 49 13.24 -5.88 -9.42
C GLU A 49 11.79 -6.40 -9.48
N ALA A 50 10.90 -5.92 -8.59
CA ALA A 50 9.54 -6.44 -8.46
C ALA A 50 8.75 -6.43 -9.77
N PHE A 51 8.96 -5.42 -10.62
CA PHE A 51 8.27 -5.28 -11.90
C PHE A 51 9.01 -5.91 -13.09
N ASP A 52 10.12 -6.61 -12.89
CA ASP A 52 10.83 -7.29 -13.98
C ASP A 52 10.03 -8.52 -14.48
N SER A 53 9.23 -9.16 -13.63
CA SER A 53 8.35 -10.27 -14.01
C SER A 53 7.14 -10.39 -13.08
N ILE A 54 6.08 -11.06 -13.56
CA ILE A 54 4.87 -11.35 -12.78
C ILE A 54 5.21 -12.19 -11.53
N ILE A 55 6.14 -13.13 -11.65
CA ILE A 55 6.57 -14.01 -10.54
C ILE A 55 7.27 -13.19 -9.45
N LYS A 56 8.17 -12.27 -9.84
CA LYS A 56 8.84 -11.39 -8.88
C LYS A 56 7.85 -10.46 -8.19
N LEU A 57 6.91 -9.88 -8.94
CA LEU A 57 5.86 -9.03 -8.40
C LEU A 57 4.98 -9.79 -7.41
N ALA A 58 4.51 -10.97 -7.77
CA ALA A 58 3.69 -11.82 -6.89
C ALA A 58 4.44 -12.20 -5.60
N LYS A 59 5.74 -12.54 -5.71
CA LYS A 59 6.59 -12.85 -4.57
C LYS A 59 6.69 -11.66 -3.61
N VAL A 60 7.02 -10.48 -4.12
CA VAL A 60 7.16 -9.26 -3.30
C VAL A 60 5.85 -8.90 -2.60
N ILE A 61 4.72 -8.94 -3.31
CA ILE A 61 3.40 -8.65 -2.75
C ILE A 61 3.00 -9.73 -1.74
N GLY A 62 3.27 -11.01 -2.02
CA GLY A 62 2.95 -12.15 -1.14
C GLY A 62 3.76 -12.16 0.16
N VAL A 63 5.07 -11.93 0.07
CA VAL A 63 5.94 -11.80 1.27
C VAL A 63 5.48 -10.65 2.15
N SER A 64 4.96 -9.59 1.56
CA SER A 64 4.45 -8.43 2.29
C SER A 64 3.09 -8.65 2.94
N GLN A 65 2.45 -9.81 2.76
CA GLN A 65 1.18 -10.11 3.44
C GLN A 65 1.36 -10.20 4.96
N GLU A 66 2.35 -10.98 5.45
CA GLU A 66 2.70 -11.02 6.87
C GLU A 66 3.14 -9.65 7.39
N GLU A 67 3.83 -8.89 6.53
CA GLU A 67 4.26 -7.52 6.84
C GLU A 67 3.11 -6.53 6.84
N ALA A 68 2.12 -6.72 5.97
CA ALA A 68 0.92 -5.88 5.95
C ALA A 68 0.07 -6.07 7.19
N GLU A 69 -0.13 -7.32 7.60
CA GLU A 69 -0.81 -7.65 8.84
C GLU A 69 -0.14 -6.98 10.04
N ALA A 70 1.19 -6.86 10.04
CA ALA A 70 1.94 -6.14 11.07
C ALA A 70 1.82 -4.60 10.99
N GLU A 71 1.71 -4.01 9.78
CA GLU A 71 1.52 -2.55 9.61
C GLU A 71 0.16 -2.05 10.06
N ILE A 72 -0.80 -2.91 9.96
CA ILE A 72 -2.19 -2.61 10.24
C ILE A 72 -2.41 -2.32 11.73
N ILE A 73 -1.57 -2.83 12.61
CA ILE A 73 -1.74 -2.70 14.07
C ILE A 73 -1.30 -1.34 14.60
N ASP A 74 -0.38 -0.67 13.94
CA ASP A 74 0.08 0.67 14.34
C ASP A 74 -0.93 1.80 14.03
N ALA A 75 -1.95 1.50 13.24
CA ALA A 75 -3.04 2.42 12.93
C ALA A 75 -4.31 2.00 13.67
N ASN A 76 -4.45 2.39 14.95
CA ASN A 76 -5.62 2.14 15.77
C ASN A 76 -6.95 2.07 14.98
N ASP A 77 -7.72 0.99 15.21
CA ASP A 77 -9.13 0.77 14.84
C ASP A 77 -9.55 0.67 13.36
N LYS A 78 -8.63 0.72 12.38
CA LYS A 78 -9.00 0.68 10.94
C LYS A 78 -8.77 -0.67 10.25
N LEU A 79 -8.66 -1.73 10.96
CA LEU A 79 -7.74 -2.82 10.71
C LEU A 79 -8.25 -4.03 9.94
N GLU A 80 -9.43 -4.51 10.26
CA GLU A 80 -9.92 -5.77 9.70
C GLU A 80 -10.21 -5.66 8.19
N SER A 81 -10.79 -4.54 7.74
CA SER A 81 -11.15 -4.38 6.32
C SER A 81 -9.95 -4.15 5.40
N GLU A 82 -8.87 -3.51 5.88
CA GLU A 82 -7.67 -3.32 5.07
C GLU A 82 -6.84 -4.61 4.97
N ALA A 83 -6.76 -5.41 6.06
CA ALA A 83 -6.09 -6.71 6.05
C ALA A 83 -6.79 -7.69 5.11
N GLU A 84 -8.11 -7.77 5.18
CA GLU A 84 -8.90 -8.59 4.28
C GLU A 84 -8.76 -8.14 2.82
N TYR A 85 -8.76 -6.84 2.59
CA TYR A 85 -8.57 -6.25 1.27
C TYR A 85 -7.17 -6.55 0.69
N VAL A 86 -6.11 -6.37 1.46
CA VAL A 86 -4.73 -6.70 1.04
C VAL A 86 -4.60 -8.19 0.79
N ASN A 87 -5.19 -9.04 1.64
CA ASN A 87 -5.22 -10.48 1.47
C ASN A 87 -5.92 -10.86 0.15
N THR A 88 -7.05 -10.26 -0.16
CA THR A 88 -7.78 -10.46 -1.43
C THR A 88 -6.93 -10.05 -2.63
N MET A 89 -6.25 -8.89 -2.56
CA MET A 89 -5.38 -8.43 -3.64
C MET A 89 -4.20 -9.39 -3.86
N VAL A 90 -3.58 -9.86 -2.81
CA VAL A 90 -2.49 -10.85 -2.88
C VAL A 90 -3.00 -12.16 -3.50
N LYS A 91 -4.17 -12.65 -3.11
CA LYS A 91 -4.80 -13.84 -3.71
C LYS A 91 -5.03 -13.67 -5.21
N ILE A 92 -5.53 -12.50 -5.63
CA ILE A 92 -5.76 -12.18 -7.04
C ILE A 92 -4.44 -12.21 -7.82
N ILE A 93 -3.39 -11.53 -7.34
CA ILE A 93 -2.08 -11.48 -8.03
C ILE A 93 -1.42 -12.86 -8.09
N ILE A 94 -1.51 -13.66 -7.03
CA ILE A 94 -0.98 -15.04 -7.02
C ILE A 94 -1.75 -15.94 -8.00
N ALA A 95 -3.07 -15.79 -8.07
CA ALA A 95 -3.91 -16.53 -8.99
C ALA A 95 -3.70 -16.11 -10.45
N ASP A 96 -3.36 -14.84 -10.67
CA ASP A 96 -3.15 -14.24 -12.00
C ASP A 96 -1.74 -14.54 -12.55
N LYS A 97 -1.41 -15.81 -12.70
CA LYS A 97 -0.08 -16.28 -13.17
C LYS A 97 0.37 -15.67 -14.49
N ASN A 98 -0.56 -15.17 -15.28
CA ASN A 98 -0.33 -14.66 -16.63
C ASN A 98 -0.45 -13.13 -16.72
N GLY A 99 -0.70 -12.46 -15.60
CA GLY A 99 -0.84 -11.02 -15.56
C GLY A 99 -2.04 -10.45 -16.32
N VAL A 100 -3.11 -11.24 -16.46
CA VAL A 100 -4.33 -10.84 -17.17
C VAL A 100 -4.93 -9.57 -16.59
N LEU A 101 -4.96 -9.49 -15.25
CA LEU A 101 -5.51 -8.35 -14.53
C LEU A 101 -4.51 -7.21 -14.30
N LEU A 102 -3.23 -7.40 -14.62
CA LEU A 102 -2.24 -6.33 -14.48
C LEU A 102 -2.44 -5.17 -15.46
N LEU A 103 -3.36 -5.30 -16.43
CA LEU A 103 -3.82 -4.19 -17.28
C LEU A 103 -5.09 -3.53 -16.73
N HIS A 104 -5.77 -4.13 -15.77
CA HIS A 104 -7.00 -3.58 -15.20
C HIS A 104 -6.69 -2.33 -14.35
N PRO A 105 -7.29 -1.15 -14.62
CA PRO A 105 -6.92 0.12 -13.97
C PRO A 105 -6.96 0.07 -12.44
N TYR A 106 -7.96 -0.62 -11.88
CA TYR A 106 -8.10 -0.81 -10.44
C TYR A 106 -6.94 -1.62 -9.86
N ILE A 107 -6.61 -2.76 -10.47
CA ILE A 107 -5.51 -3.64 -10.03
C ILE A 107 -4.17 -2.92 -10.15
N VAL A 108 -3.90 -2.29 -11.29
CA VAL A 108 -2.67 -1.49 -11.52
C VAL A 108 -2.48 -0.44 -10.43
N SER A 109 -3.55 0.31 -10.12
CA SER A 109 -3.48 1.34 -9.08
C SER A 109 -3.14 0.73 -7.72
N ARG A 110 -3.79 -0.38 -7.35
CA ARG A 110 -3.57 -1.04 -6.05
C ARG A 110 -2.18 -1.68 -5.94
N VAL A 111 -1.71 -2.32 -7.00
CA VAL A 111 -0.35 -2.86 -7.05
C VAL A 111 0.69 -1.74 -6.85
N LYS A 112 0.53 -0.63 -7.57
CA LYS A 112 1.41 0.54 -7.41
C LYS A 112 1.35 1.14 -6.01
N ASP A 113 0.16 1.24 -5.42
CA ASP A 113 -0.01 1.74 -4.05
C ASP A 113 0.65 0.79 -3.04
N ARG A 114 0.53 -0.53 -3.26
CA ARG A 114 1.17 -1.53 -2.40
C ARG A 114 2.70 -1.47 -2.48
N VAL A 115 3.26 -1.43 -3.68
CA VAL A 115 4.71 -1.31 -3.89
C VAL A 115 5.23 0.02 -3.31
N ARG A 116 4.46 1.11 -3.47
CA ARG A 116 4.75 2.38 -2.80
C ARG A 116 4.83 2.23 -1.28
N ALA A 117 3.85 1.54 -0.68
CA ALA A 117 3.85 1.31 0.77
C ALA A 117 5.09 0.53 1.23
N LEU A 118 5.54 -0.45 0.44
CA LEU A 118 6.77 -1.19 0.72
C LEU A 118 8.00 -0.28 0.68
N TRP A 119 8.16 0.55 -0.34
CA TRP A 119 9.25 1.54 -0.40
C TRP A 119 9.23 2.50 0.78
N LEU A 120 8.05 3.03 1.13
CA LEU A 120 7.90 3.90 2.29
C LEU A 120 8.31 3.21 3.59
N ASN A 121 7.98 1.93 3.74
CA ASN A 121 8.36 1.16 4.91
C ASN A 121 9.87 0.97 5.03
N LEU A 122 10.55 0.70 3.90
CA LEU A 122 12.01 0.64 3.90
C LEU A 122 12.63 1.99 4.28
N ALA A 123 12.11 3.09 3.73
CA ALA A 123 12.58 4.44 4.05
C ALA A 123 12.30 4.84 5.51
N LYS A 124 11.17 4.44 6.09
CA LYS A 124 10.77 4.80 7.46
C LYS A 124 11.39 3.91 8.52
N ALA A 125 11.57 2.61 8.25
CA ALA A 125 11.91 1.60 9.26
C ALA A 125 13.19 0.80 8.93
N ALA A 126 13.88 1.07 7.82
CA ALA A 126 15.07 0.34 7.37
C ALA A 126 14.90 -1.20 7.38
N GLY A 127 13.67 -1.70 7.26
CA GLY A 127 13.37 -3.12 7.31
C GLY A 127 13.46 -3.78 8.70
N ILE A 128 13.67 -3.02 9.77
CA ILE A 128 13.69 -3.52 11.15
C ILE A 128 12.28 -3.99 11.55
N ARG A 129 12.23 -5.05 12.34
CA ARG A 129 10.99 -5.65 12.88
C ARG A 129 11.14 -5.90 14.35
N PHE A 130 10.10 -5.59 15.09
CA PHE A 130 9.90 -5.91 16.49
C PHE A 130 8.62 -6.73 16.66
N TYR A 131 8.42 -7.26 17.85
CA TYR A 131 7.16 -7.88 18.25
C TYR A 131 6.38 -6.90 19.11
N SER A 132 5.07 -6.83 18.91
CA SER A 132 4.16 -6.00 19.70
C SER A 132 3.38 -6.88 20.68
N VAL A 133 3.40 -6.50 21.94
CA VAL A 133 2.74 -7.22 23.04
C VAL A 133 2.01 -6.23 23.95
N MET A 134 0.90 -6.66 24.54
CA MET A 134 0.13 -5.83 25.47
C MET A 134 0.80 -5.75 26.83
N ALA A 135 0.96 -4.57 27.37
CA ALA A 135 1.50 -4.35 28.71
C ALA A 135 0.47 -4.69 29.80
N GLN A 136 0.89 -5.49 30.79
CA GLN A 136 0.08 -5.84 31.96
C GLN A 136 0.87 -5.64 33.26
N PRO A 137 0.24 -5.13 34.33
CA PRO A 137 0.91 -4.99 35.61
C PRO A 137 1.06 -6.34 36.31
N ASP A 138 2.24 -6.63 36.87
CA ASP A 138 2.48 -7.79 37.73
C ASP A 138 3.42 -7.43 38.86
N GLU A 139 2.85 -7.11 40.03
CA GLU A 139 3.60 -6.71 41.22
C GLU A 139 4.37 -7.88 41.87
N SER A 140 4.11 -9.13 41.49
CA SER A 140 4.92 -10.27 41.96
C SER A 140 6.36 -10.20 41.44
N LEU A 141 6.62 -9.40 40.43
CA LEU A 141 7.96 -9.15 39.85
C LEU A 141 8.67 -7.93 40.47
N ALA A 142 8.06 -7.21 41.42
CA ALA A 142 8.57 -5.94 41.95
C ALA A 142 9.95 -6.05 42.65
N GLY A 143 10.34 -7.25 43.08
CA GLY A 143 11.65 -7.51 43.71
C GLY A 143 12.80 -7.70 42.72
N TYR A 144 12.52 -7.70 41.43
CA TYR A 144 13.52 -7.97 40.39
C TYR A 144 13.77 -6.73 39.53
N GLU A 145 15.05 -6.34 39.42
CA GLU A 145 15.42 -5.16 38.64
C GLU A 145 15.16 -5.39 37.14
N LYS A 146 14.46 -4.44 36.51
CA LYS A 146 14.17 -4.44 35.05
C LYS A 146 13.71 -5.79 34.50
N THR A 147 12.91 -6.54 35.27
CA THR A 147 12.44 -7.87 34.90
C THR A 147 11.00 -7.83 34.45
N PHE A 148 10.68 -8.57 33.40
CA PHE A 148 9.32 -8.79 32.91
C PHE A 148 9.09 -10.27 32.62
N CYS A 149 7.84 -10.65 32.42
CA CYS A 149 7.42 -11.98 31.97
C CYS A 149 6.65 -11.86 30.65
N ALA A 150 7.17 -12.45 29.60
CA ALA A 150 6.51 -12.65 28.32
C ALA A 150 6.78 -14.10 27.87
N PRO A 151 5.88 -15.05 28.17
CA PRO A 151 6.14 -16.49 28.01
C PRO A 151 6.34 -16.93 26.57
N ASP A 152 5.80 -16.18 25.61
CA ASP A 152 5.95 -16.46 24.17
C ASP A 152 7.40 -16.29 23.67
N PHE A 153 8.25 -15.64 24.47
CA PHE A 153 9.65 -15.36 24.11
C PHE A 153 10.60 -16.06 25.07
N LYS A 154 11.74 -16.50 24.54
CA LYS A 154 12.78 -17.15 25.38
C LYS A 154 13.27 -16.22 26.48
N GLU A 155 13.69 -16.78 27.61
CA GLU A 155 14.36 -16.01 28.66
C GLU A 155 15.64 -15.35 28.14
N GLY A 156 15.91 -14.12 28.60
CA GLY A 156 17.08 -13.35 28.21
C GLY A 156 16.82 -11.85 28.16
N GLU A 157 17.78 -11.10 27.63
CA GLU A 157 17.69 -9.65 27.49
C GLU A 157 16.98 -9.24 26.20
N TYR A 158 16.12 -8.22 26.33
CA TYR A 158 15.34 -7.67 25.23
C TYR A 158 15.48 -6.15 25.18
N ILE A 159 15.54 -5.60 23.98
CA ILE A 159 15.28 -4.20 23.70
C ILE A 159 13.77 -4.01 23.74
N LEU A 160 13.31 -3.04 24.52
CA LEU A 160 11.92 -2.60 24.57
C LEU A 160 11.83 -1.14 24.19
N PHE A 161 10.80 -0.77 23.45
CA PHE A 161 10.47 0.62 23.20
C PHE A 161 8.98 0.83 23.07
N VAL A 162 8.58 2.10 23.13
CA VAL A 162 7.19 2.53 23.01
C VAL A 162 6.98 3.33 21.72
N ASN A 163 5.80 3.25 21.16
CA ASN A 163 5.41 4.07 20.03
C ASN A 163 4.24 5.02 20.44
N PRO A 164 4.33 6.33 20.19
CA PRO A 164 5.48 7.07 19.67
C PRO A 164 6.63 7.16 20.67
N MET A 165 7.88 7.01 20.19
CA MET A 165 9.06 7.23 21.02
C MET A 165 9.35 8.73 21.14
N ARG A 166 9.33 9.22 22.37
CA ARG A 166 9.46 10.65 22.69
C ARG A 166 10.90 11.07 22.98
N HIS A 167 11.66 10.14 23.60
CA HIS A 167 13.00 10.39 24.13
C HIS A 167 13.84 9.11 24.11
N TRP A 168 15.16 9.22 24.19
CA TRP A 168 16.06 8.04 24.31
C TRP A 168 15.63 7.10 25.42
N GLY A 169 15.19 7.64 26.56
CA GLY A 169 14.76 6.83 27.71
C GLY A 169 13.49 5.99 27.51
N ASP A 170 12.78 6.20 26.40
CA ASP A 170 11.64 5.38 25.99
C ASP A 170 12.10 4.08 25.29
N CYS A 171 13.42 3.89 25.10
CA CYS A 171 14.02 2.66 24.64
C CYS A 171 14.93 2.11 25.74
N GLN A 172 14.64 0.90 26.23
CA GLN A 172 15.30 0.31 27.38
C GLN A 172 15.65 -1.15 27.14
N ILE A 173 16.55 -1.71 27.96
CA ILE A 173 16.87 -3.13 27.98
C ILE A 173 16.34 -3.71 29.28
N TRP A 174 15.46 -4.73 29.16
CA TRP A 174 14.91 -5.48 30.27
C TRP A 174 15.15 -6.97 30.10
N VAL A 175 15.00 -7.74 31.19
CA VAL A 175 15.24 -9.19 31.21
C VAL A 175 13.90 -9.93 31.24
N ASN A 176 13.66 -10.80 30.27
CA ASN A 176 12.52 -11.71 30.28
C ASN A 176 12.82 -12.91 31.17
N LYS A 177 11.95 -13.19 32.13
CA LYS A 177 11.96 -14.39 32.96
C LYS A 177 10.57 -14.98 33.05
N HIS A 178 10.45 -16.31 32.88
CA HIS A 178 9.18 -17.02 32.95
C HIS A 178 8.74 -17.23 34.41
N GLN A 179 8.48 -16.13 35.11
CA GLN A 179 8.04 -16.12 36.51
C GLN A 179 6.96 -15.05 36.72
N GLY A 180 6.26 -15.12 37.86
CA GLY A 180 5.16 -14.22 38.15
C GLY A 180 3.79 -14.80 37.80
N THR A 181 2.79 -13.95 37.72
CA THR A 181 1.38 -14.33 37.57
C THR A 181 1.05 -14.80 36.14
N TYR A 182 1.72 -14.27 35.12
CA TYR A 182 1.35 -14.41 33.70
C TYR A 182 2.17 -15.44 32.93
N THR A 183 2.76 -16.44 33.60
CA THR A 183 3.65 -17.44 32.97
C THR A 183 3.02 -18.33 31.91
N LYS A 184 1.68 -18.28 31.73
CA LYS A 184 0.91 -19.02 30.71
C LYS A 184 0.12 -18.12 29.77
N ALA A 185 0.28 -16.80 29.88
CA ALA A 185 -0.42 -15.86 29.01
C ALA A 185 0.27 -15.75 27.64
N THR A 186 -0.49 -15.41 26.60
CA THR A 186 0.00 -15.17 25.25
C THR A 186 -0.19 -13.71 24.85
N GLY A 187 0.73 -13.16 24.06
CA GLY A 187 0.67 -11.79 23.55
C GLY A 187 0.83 -10.71 24.62
N ILE A 188 1.22 -11.08 25.83
CA ILE A 188 1.30 -10.19 27.00
C ILE A 188 2.74 -10.05 27.45
N LEU A 189 3.10 -8.84 27.87
CA LEU A 189 4.29 -8.53 28.64
C LEU A 189 3.86 -8.04 30.01
N ALA A 190 4.12 -8.82 31.04
CA ALA A 190 3.82 -8.48 32.42
C ALA A 190 5.05 -7.93 33.14
N ALA A 191 4.92 -6.79 33.82
CA ALA A 191 6.01 -6.17 34.56
C ALA A 191 5.46 -5.33 35.74
N PRO A 192 6.27 -5.00 36.77
CA PRO A 192 5.84 -4.12 37.84
C PRO A 192 5.37 -2.77 37.27
N LYS A 193 4.30 -2.24 37.82
CA LYS A 193 3.69 -0.97 37.40
C LYS A 193 4.68 0.19 37.42
N ASN A 194 5.54 0.27 38.43
CA ASN A 194 6.59 1.29 38.52
C ASN A 194 7.59 1.18 37.35
N LEU A 195 7.88 -0.02 36.86
CA LEU A 195 8.75 -0.26 35.72
C LEU A 195 8.06 0.15 34.41
N LEU A 196 6.78 -0.24 34.21
CA LEU A 196 5.98 0.17 33.06
C LEU A 196 5.85 1.68 32.96
N LEU A 197 5.69 2.37 34.09
CA LEU A 197 5.63 3.83 34.15
C LEU A 197 6.92 4.52 33.69
N THR A 198 8.11 3.84 33.77
CA THR A 198 9.36 4.40 33.22
C THR A 198 9.30 4.54 31.70
N LEU A 199 8.45 3.75 31.04
CA LEU A 199 8.15 3.82 29.61
C LEU A 199 6.84 4.57 29.31
N GLY A 200 6.24 5.21 30.33
CA GLY A 200 4.99 5.96 30.18
C GLY A 200 3.77 5.07 29.92
N ARG A 201 3.80 3.80 30.34
CA ARG A 201 2.67 2.87 30.17
C ARG A 201 1.80 2.85 31.42
N ASP A 202 0.53 3.18 31.29
CA ASP A 202 -0.44 3.21 32.38
C ASP A 202 -1.37 1.97 32.42
N THR A 203 -1.13 1.03 31.50
CA THR A 203 -1.81 -0.28 31.42
C THR A 203 -3.30 -0.24 31.10
N ASP A 204 -3.75 0.76 30.38
CA ASP A 204 -5.12 0.90 29.89
C ASP A 204 -5.35 0.34 28.47
N GLY A 205 -4.52 -0.63 28.06
CA GLY A 205 -4.49 -1.20 26.71
C GLY A 205 -3.21 -0.86 25.95
N ASP A 206 -2.21 -0.36 26.64
CA ASP A 206 -0.92 0.00 26.06
C ASP A 206 -0.16 -1.21 25.52
N PHE A 207 0.50 -0.99 24.38
CA PHE A 207 1.42 -1.96 23.78
C PHE A 207 2.88 -1.54 23.97
N LEU A 208 3.74 -2.55 24.12
CA LEU A 208 5.19 -2.43 24.09
C LEU A 208 5.73 -3.19 22.87
N GLN A 209 6.81 -2.68 22.33
CA GLN A 209 7.51 -3.36 21.25
C GLN A 209 8.84 -3.92 21.78
N LEU A 210 9.13 -5.16 21.45
CA LEU A 210 10.31 -5.84 21.95
C LEU A 210 11.02 -6.71 20.91
N ILE A 211 12.35 -6.85 21.07
CA ILE A 211 13.16 -7.81 20.32
C ILE A 211 14.37 -8.24 21.16
N SER A 212 14.84 -9.48 20.94
CA SER A 212 16.04 -9.96 21.63
C SER A 212 17.25 -9.07 21.33
N THR A 213 18.04 -8.74 22.37
CA THR A 213 19.29 -7.99 22.22
C THR A 213 20.29 -8.65 21.28
N LYS A 214 20.19 -9.98 21.11
CA LYS A 214 21.03 -10.75 20.19
C LYS A 214 20.75 -10.42 18.72
N SER A 215 19.56 -9.91 18.40
CA SER A 215 19.19 -9.55 17.03
C SER A 215 19.90 -8.28 16.55
N TYR A 216 20.17 -7.35 17.49
CA TYR A 216 20.77 -6.04 17.20
C TYR A 216 21.80 -5.67 18.28
N PRO A 217 22.98 -6.30 18.32
CA PRO A 217 23.99 -6.08 19.35
C PRO A 217 24.52 -4.64 19.38
N GLY A 218 24.70 -4.00 18.22
CA GLY A 218 25.18 -2.60 18.14
C GLY A 218 24.14 -1.62 18.68
N LEU A 219 22.85 -1.80 18.36
CA LEU A 219 21.76 -1.01 18.95
C LEU A 219 21.68 -1.23 20.46
N THR A 220 21.90 -2.46 20.91
CA THR A 220 21.92 -2.81 22.35
C THR A 220 22.98 -2.00 23.09
N GLU A 221 24.20 -1.93 22.57
CA GLU A 221 25.29 -1.14 23.19
C GLU A 221 24.96 0.37 23.18
N ALA A 222 24.38 0.88 22.12
CA ALA A 222 23.92 2.28 22.06
C ALA A 222 22.86 2.57 23.12
N ILE A 223 21.86 1.69 23.28
CA ILE A 223 20.77 1.85 24.25
C ILE A 223 21.28 1.85 25.70
N LYS A 224 22.31 1.05 26.02
CA LYS A 224 22.94 1.06 27.34
C LYS A 224 23.47 2.44 27.75
N GLN A 225 23.82 3.27 26.75
CA GLN A 225 24.36 4.62 26.95
C GLN A 225 23.27 5.70 26.92
N PHE A 226 22.02 5.36 26.62
CA PHE A 226 20.93 6.33 26.55
C PHE A 226 20.64 6.97 27.90
N LYS A 227 20.43 8.27 27.88
CA LYS A 227 20.00 9.02 29.07
C LYS A 227 18.59 8.60 29.47
N LYS A 228 18.31 8.61 30.75
CA LYS A 228 16.94 8.42 31.24
C LYS A 228 16.02 9.47 30.65
N ALA A 229 14.79 9.10 30.34
CA ALA A 229 13.75 10.06 29.96
C ALA A 229 13.62 11.14 31.05
N PRO A 230 13.39 12.41 30.67
CA PRO A 230 13.08 13.43 31.65
C PRO A 230 11.92 12.96 32.49
N VAL A 231 11.98 13.24 33.80
CA VAL A 231 10.88 12.86 34.70
C VAL A 231 9.60 13.47 34.14
N THR A 232 8.66 12.62 33.83
CA THR A 232 7.35 13.05 33.33
C THR A 232 6.70 13.92 34.40
N VAL A 233 6.52 15.19 34.10
CA VAL A 233 5.76 16.08 35.00
C VAL A 233 4.32 15.50 35.06
N LYS A 234 3.83 15.21 36.24
CA LYS A 234 2.43 14.83 36.43
C LYS A 234 1.58 16.06 36.12
N PHE A 235 1.05 16.10 34.92
CA PHE A 235 0.10 17.15 34.54
C PHE A 235 -1.22 16.92 35.29
N PRO A 236 -1.82 18.00 35.80
CA PRO A 236 -3.15 17.88 36.43
C PRO A 236 -4.15 17.40 35.37
N LYS A 237 -4.95 16.40 35.72
CA LYS A 237 -6.05 15.97 34.85
C LYS A 237 -7.07 17.10 34.77
N MET A 238 -7.15 17.75 33.62
CA MET A 238 -8.17 18.75 33.33
C MET A 238 -9.35 18.09 32.62
N ALA A 239 -10.56 18.36 33.08
CA ALA A 239 -11.77 17.85 32.44
C ALA A 239 -11.98 18.57 31.09
N LEU A 240 -12.32 17.80 30.07
CA LEU A 240 -12.78 18.32 28.81
C LEU A 240 -14.10 19.10 29.04
N GLN A 241 -14.11 20.39 28.68
CA GLN A 241 -15.26 21.27 28.86
C GLN A 241 -15.99 21.48 27.52
N GLY A 242 -17.32 21.49 27.59
CA GLY A 242 -18.20 21.73 26.47
C GLY A 242 -19.18 20.58 26.24
N ASN A 243 -20.00 20.71 25.20
CA ASN A 243 -20.86 19.62 24.75
C ASN A 243 -20.03 18.58 23.96
N LEU A 244 -20.62 17.43 23.67
CA LEU A 244 -19.94 16.31 23.02
C LEU A 244 -19.31 16.71 21.68
N GLN A 245 -19.96 17.57 20.89
CA GLN A 245 -19.44 18.07 19.62
C GLN A 245 -18.22 18.96 19.81
N GLN A 246 -18.22 19.87 20.78
CA GLN A 246 -17.09 20.74 21.11
C GLN A 246 -15.92 19.94 21.65
N ILE A 247 -16.18 18.92 22.45
CA ILE A 247 -15.15 18.00 22.95
C ILE A 247 -14.54 17.21 21.78
N ALA A 248 -15.37 16.69 20.88
CA ALA A 248 -14.92 15.96 19.71
C ALA A 248 -14.03 16.85 18.81
N ILE A 249 -14.46 18.08 18.51
CA ILE A 249 -13.66 19.02 17.70
C ILE A 249 -12.30 19.33 18.37
N LYS A 250 -12.30 19.56 19.68
CA LYS A 250 -11.04 19.82 20.43
C LYS A 250 -10.12 18.59 20.44
N SER A 251 -10.67 17.39 20.54
CA SER A 251 -9.89 16.15 20.53
C SER A 251 -9.36 15.79 19.12
N MET A 252 -9.97 16.35 18.06
CA MET A 252 -9.49 16.17 16.68
C MET A 252 -8.29 17.08 16.33
N THR A 253 -7.97 18.10 17.13
CA THR A 253 -6.76 18.90 16.93
C THR A 253 -5.53 18.12 17.36
N ASP A 254 -5.01 17.29 16.46
CA ASP A 254 -3.81 16.46 16.69
C ASP A 254 -2.54 17.33 16.71
N GLN A 255 -2.13 17.74 17.91
CA GLN A 255 -0.86 18.42 18.14
C GLN A 255 0.34 17.46 18.05
N THR A 256 0.11 16.15 18.13
CA THR A 256 1.17 15.13 18.12
C THR A 256 1.99 15.21 16.85
N GLY A 257 1.34 15.38 15.70
CA GLY A 257 2.03 15.54 14.41
C GLY A 257 2.91 16.79 14.33
N ILE A 258 2.46 17.92 14.88
CA ILE A 258 3.22 19.17 14.91
C ILE A 258 4.46 19.02 15.79
N VAL A 259 4.29 18.52 17.00
CA VAL A 259 5.38 18.37 17.97
C VAL A 259 6.39 17.31 17.50
N ALA A 260 5.92 16.19 16.94
CA ALA A 260 6.79 15.17 16.36
C ALA A 260 7.60 15.71 15.18
N SER A 261 7.01 16.60 14.37
CA SER A 261 7.74 17.28 13.28
C SER A 261 8.85 18.19 13.81
N LEU A 262 8.59 18.95 14.87
CA LEU A 262 9.62 19.78 15.52
C LEU A 262 10.74 18.92 16.13
N LEU A 263 10.39 17.79 16.75
CA LEU A 263 11.37 16.84 17.27
C LEU A 263 12.26 16.28 16.16
N ALA A 264 11.68 15.90 15.02
CA ALA A 264 12.45 15.42 13.88
C ALA A 264 13.39 16.52 13.33
N ARG A 265 12.91 17.75 13.20
CA ARG A 265 13.73 18.90 12.78
C ARG A 265 14.88 19.16 13.76
N ALA A 266 14.60 19.11 15.05
CA ALA A 266 15.62 19.26 16.09
C ALA A 266 16.70 18.16 16.00
N ARG A 267 16.31 16.93 15.66
CA ARG A 267 17.25 15.81 15.43
C ARG A 267 18.07 16.02 14.15
N VAL A 268 17.45 16.45 13.06
CA VAL A 268 18.15 16.76 11.79
C VAL A 268 19.18 17.88 11.99
N ALA A 269 18.80 18.91 12.77
CA ALA A 269 19.66 20.04 13.07
C ALA A 269 20.77 19.73 14.10
N GLY A 270 20.74 18.56 14.76
CA GLY A 270 21.77 18.15 15.74
C GLY A 270 21.79 19.01 17.01
N VAL A 271 20.64 19.44 17.51
CA VAL A 271 20.52 20.36 18.65
C VAL A 271 20.31 19.67 20.01
N GLU A 272 20.77 18.44 20.18
CA GLU A 272 20.52 17.62 21.38
C GLU A 272 21.00 18.24 22.69
N GLY A 273 22.07 19.01 22.67
CA GLY A 273 22.66 19.64 23.84
C GLY A 273 22.25 21.08 24.05
N ILE A 274 21.45 21.64 23.16
CA ILE A 274 21.09 23.07 23.22
C ILE A 274 19.98 23.30 24.24
N VAL A 275 20.24 24.24 25.14
CA VAL A 275 19.30 24.72 26.16
C VAL A 275 18.70 26.04 25.70
N LEU A 276 17.38 26.14 25.75
CA LEU A 276 16.64 27.37 25.48
C LEU A 276 15.90 27.83 26.73
N LEU A 277 15.75 29.16 26.86
CA LEU A 277 14.81 29.75 27.80
C LEU A 277 13.40 29.59 27.21
N ILE A 278 12.67 28.58 27.68
CA ILE A 278 11.32 28.28 27.20
C ILE A 278 10.33 29.27 27.81
N PRO A 279 9.57 30.00 27.01
CA PRO A 279 8.52 30.91 27.53
C PRO A 279 7.45 30.13 28.31
N PRO A 280 6.82 30.77 29.28
CA PRO A 280 5.75 30.13 30.04
C PRO A 280 4.53 29.85 29.16
N GLY A 281 3.87 28.73 29.42
CA GLY A 281 2.64 28.33 28.68
C GLY A 281 1.82 27.34 29.50
N GLY A 282 0.53 27.24 29.20
CA GLY A 282 -0.39 26.47 30.00
C GLY A 282 -0.50 27.00 31.43
N GLU A 283 -0.22 26.19 32.42
CA GLU A 283 -0.22 26.57 33.85
C GLU A 283 1.14 27.10 34.35
N GLN A 284 2.19 27.00 33.54
CA GLN A 284 3.51 27.55 33.90
C GLN A 284 3.48 29.07 33.88
N LYS A 285 3.98 29.71 34.94
CA LYS A 285 3.97 31.18 35.09
C LYS A 285 5.34 31.80 34.82
N THR A 286 6.41 31.02 34.85
CA THR A 286 7.79 31.52 34.70
C THR A 286 8.50 30.81 33.56
N PRO A 287 9.38 31.52 32.80
CA PRO A 287 10.26 30.88 31.84
C PRO A 287 11.17 29.85 32.50
N GLN A 288 11.52 28.81 31.79
CA GLN A 288 12.42 27.75 32.28
C GLN A 288 13.52 27.48 31.25
N GLU A 289 14.75 27.37 31.71
CA GLU A 289 15.85 26.85 30.91
C GLU A 289 15.70 25.33 30.78
N MET A 290 15.61 24.84 29.55
CA MET A 290 15.43 23.43 29.26
C MET A 290 16.09 23.03 27.95
N PRO A 291 16.70 21.82 27.89
CA PRO A 291 17.14 21.26 26.60
C PRO A 291 15.97 21.12 25.63
N ILE A 292 16.19 21.50 24.37
CA ILE A 292 15.15 21.48 23.33
C ILE A 292 14.49 20.10 23.22
N ILE A 293 15.31 19.04 23.24
CA ILE A 293 14.80 17.65 23.11
C ILE A 293 13.94 17.28 24.32
N ASP A 294 14.33 17.65 25.53
CA ASP A 294 13.57 17.35 26.75
C ASP A 294 12.23 18.10 26.75
N PHE A 295 12.23 19.37 26.34
CA PHE A 295 11.01 20.14 26.15
C PHE A 295 10.08 19.51 25.13
N LEU A 296 10.58 19.21 23.92
CA LEU A 296 9.78 18.58 22.87
C LEU A 296 9.25 17.21 23.29
N SER A 297 10.03 16.40 24.02
CA SER A 297 9.62 15.13 24.58
C SER A 297 8.41 15.29 25.53
N GLN A 298 8.44 16.27 26.43
CA GLN A 298 7.30 16.58 27.30
C GLN A 298 6.08 17.02 26.50
N GLN A 299 6.26 17.83 25.46
CA GLN A 299 5.17 18.30 24.61
C GLN A 299 4.55 17.18 23.78
N VAL A 300 5.33 16.20 23.29
CA VAL A 300 4.80 14.99 22.63
C VAL A 300 3.91 14.21 23.59
N GLN A 301 4.33 14.05 24.86
CA GLN A 301 3.52 13.34 25.83
C GLN A 301 2.20 14.08 26.11
N ILE A 302 2.24 15.40 26.32
CA ILE A 302 1.02 16.20 26.50
C ILE A 302 0.08 16.03 25.31
N ALA A 303 0.60 16.06 24.09
CA ALA A 303 -0.18 15.90 22.88
C ALA A 303 -0.84 14.50 22.79
N VAL A 304 -0.09 13.44 23.10
CA VAL A 304 -0.61 12.04 23.11
C VAL A 304 -1.71 11.88 24.16
N ASP A 305 -1.52 12.47 25.34
CA ASP A 305 -2.49 12.39 26.45
C ASP A 305 -3.65 13.39 26.32
N SER A 306 -3.69 14.20 25.26
CA SER A 306 -4.72 15.24 25.08
C SER A 306 -6.15 14.71 24.99
N LEU A 307 -6.32 13.46 24.58
CA LEU A 307 -7.62 12.76 24.60
C LEU A 307 -8.06 12.34 26.02
N LYS A 308 -7.09 12.13 26.92
CA LYS A 308 -7.34 11.74 28.32
C LYS A 308 -7.39 12.94 29.27
N SER A 309 -6.78 14.07 28.88
CA SER A 309 -6.69 15.29 29.68
C SER A 309 -6.70 16.52 28.77
N ALA A 310 -7.52 17.49 29.09
CA ALA A 310 -7.56 18.78 28.39
C ALA A 310 -6.34 19.67 28.67
N TYR A 311 -5.25 19.14 29.24
CA TYR A 311 -4.03 19.90 29.51
C TYR A 311 -3.40 20.39 28.22
N PRO A 312 -3.19 21.71 28.04
CA PRO A 312 -2.74 22.27 26.78
C PRO A 312 -1.22 22.15 26.60
N ASN A 313 -0.79 21.96 25.36
CA ASN A 313 0.62 22.14 24.98
C ASN A 313 1.09 23.59 25.25
N ASN A 314 2.37 23.75 25.54
CA ASN A 314 2.99 25.06 25.67
C ASN A 314 3.24 25.68 24.28
N THR A 315 2.22 26.29 23.70
CA THR A 315 2.30 26.92 22.37
C THR A 315 3.38 28.03 22.28
N PRO A 316 3.53 28.96 23.25
CA PRO A 316 4.64 29.90 23.21
C PRO A 316 6.02 29.25 23.18
N GLY A 317 6.22 28.19 23.97
CA GLY A 317 7.47 27.41 23.96
C GLY A 317 7.71 26.68 22.64
N LEU A 318 6.68 26.07 22.07
CA LEU A 318 6.77 25.42 20.74
C LEU A 318 7.12 26.42 19.64
N ASN A 319 6.55 27.62 19.68
CA ASN A 319 6.88 28.71 18.76
C ASN A 319 8.34 29.18 18.93
N ALA A 320 8.82 29.31 20.15
CA ALA A 320 10.21 29.69 20.41
C ALA A 320 11.20 28.64 19.88
N VAL A 321 10.90 27.35 20.06
CA VAL A 321 11.71 26.29 19.47
C VAL A 321 11.63 26.30 17.94
N LYS A 322 10.46 26.50 17.36
CA LYS A 322 10.29 26.63 15.91
C LYS A 322 11.13 27.80 15.36
N GLU A 323 11.02 28.98 15.94
CA GLU A 323 11.80 30.17 15.53
C GLU A 323 13.30 29.94 15.66
N TYR A 324 13.75 29.21 16.68
CA TYR A 324 15.14 28.83 16.82
C TYR A 324 15.58 27.91 15.67
N LEU A 325 14.81 26.87 15.38
CA LEU A 325 15.11 25.94 14.29
C LEU A 325 15.04 26.60 12.90
N ASP A 326 14.12 27.54 12.69
CA ASP A 326 13.98 28.28 11.43
C ASP A 326 15.19 29.15 11.09
N LYS A 327 16.02 29.51 12.11
CA LYS A 327 17.26 30.26 11.94
C LYS A 327 18.47 29.39 11.62
N LEU A 328 18.36 28.08 11.78
CA LEU A 328 19.45 27.13 11.52
C LEU A 328 19.43 26.67 10.07
N GLU A 329 20.60 26.67 9.45
CA GLU A 329 20.79 25.98 8.17
C GLU A 329 20.55 24.47 8.36
N ASN A 330 19.90 23.83 7.38
CA ASN A 330 19.63 22.37 7.37
C ASN A 330 18.75 21.87 8.55
N SER A 331 17.86 22.68 9.07
CA SER A 331 16.90 22.27 10.10
C SER A 331 15.59 21.69 9.53
N GLU A 332 15.48 21.56 8.23
CA GLU A 332 14.32 20.98 7.57
C GLU A 332 14.43 19.46 7.49
N ALA A 333 13.29 18.79 7.63
CA ALA A 333 13.15 17.36 7.41
C ALA A 333 12.17 17.11 6.25
N PRO A 334 12.58 17.33 4.98
CA PRO A 334 11.68 17.31 3.83
C PRO A 334 11.00 15.95 3.63
N TRP A 335 11.67 14.87 4.03
CA TRP A 335 11.11 13.51 4.01
C TRP A 335 9.84 13.35 4.86
N LEU A 336 9.62 14.16 5.89
CA LEU A 336 8.38 14.10 6.70
C LEU A 336 7.13 14.45 5.88
N LYS A 337 7.20 15.46 5.01
CA LYS A 337 6.11 15.84 4.11
C LYS A 337 5.92 14.75 3.06
N ASP A 338 7.02 14.27 2.50
CA ASP A 338 7.00 13.26 1.46
C ASP A 338 6.44 11.91 1.94
N PHE A 339 6.66 11.54 3.19
CA PHE A 339 6.06 10.31 3.75
C PHE A 339 4.52 10.35 3.77
N LYS A 340 3.92 11.54 3.72
CA LYS A 340 2.46 11.74 3.59
C LYS A 340 2.02 11.99 2.16
N ASP A 341 2.93 12.35 1.26
CA ASP A 341 2.64 12.66 -0.14
C ASP A 341 2.33 11.38 -0.93
N LYS A 342 1.24 11.42 -1.72
CA LYS A 342 0.78 10.29 -2.56
C LYS A 342 1.78 9.92 -3.67
N ASP A 343 2.56 10.88 -4.14
CA ASP A 343 3.48 10.70 -5.26
C ASP A 343 4.86 10.17 -4.85
N CYS A 344 5.21 10.32 -3.56
CA CYS A 344 6.44 9.78 -3.01
C CYS A 344 6.47 8.25 -3.13
N TYR A 345 7.51 7.72 -3.77
CA TYR A 345 7.67 6.29 -4.13
C TYR A 345 6.56 5.69 -4.99
N ARG A 346 5.73 6.54 -5.60
CA ARG A 346 4.79 6.14 -6.63
C ARG A 346 5.21 6.63 -8.02
N THR A 347 5.61 7.88 -8.13
CA THR A 347 6.04 8.54 -9.36
C THR A 347 7.41 9.18 -9.26
N ARG A 348 7.85 9.49 -8.05
CA ARG A 348 9.15 10.11 -7.74
C ARG A 348 9.74 9.55 -6.44
N PRO A 349 11.07 9.63 -6.26
CA PRO A 349 11.68 9.30 -4.98
C PRO A 349 11.30 10.31 -3.89
N CYS A 350 11.55 9.96 -2.64
CA CYS A 350 11.40 10.84 -1.50
C CYS A 350 12.47 11.94 -1.53
N ASN A 351 12.07 13.15 -1.18
CA ASN A 351 12.98 14.31 -1.17
C ASN A 351 13.90 14.25 0.05
N VAL A 352 15.18 14.45 -0.18
CA VAL A 352 16.20 14.54 0.86
C VAL A 352 17.39 15.32 0.34
N GLU A 353 17.95 16.19 1.17
CA GLU A 353 19.14 16.94 0.81
C GLU A 353 20.39 16.05 0.88
N GLU A 354 21.27 16.20 -0.11
CA GLU A 354 22.53 15.42 -0.14
C GLU A 354 23.45 15.74 1.04
N SER A 355 23.41 16.98 1.51
CA SER A 355 24.20 17.47 2.66
C SER A 355 23.72 16.96 4.01
N ALA A 356 22.46 16.50 4.13
CA ALA A 356 21.88 16.05 5.39
C ALA A 356 22.62 14.81 5.94
N LYS A 357 23.04 14.88 7.21
CA LYS A 357 23.88 13.85 7.87
C LYS A 357 23.11 12.98 8.84
N ASP A 358 21.88 13.34 9.16
CA ASP A 358 21.05 12.57 10.07
C ASP A 358 20.73 11.17 9.51
N THR A 359 20.45 10.25 10.41
CA THR A 359 20.26 8.84 10.07
C THR A 359 19.10 8.62 9.11
N ILE A 360 17.99 9.30 9.29
CA ILE A 360 16.80 9.11 8.45
C ILE A 360 17.06 9.60 7.02
N SER A 361 17.66 10.79 6.87
CA SER A 361 18.06 11.32 5.56
C SER A 361 19.01 10.36 4.84
N ARG A 362 19.95 9.75 5.56
CA ARG A 362 20.90 8.75 5.00
C ARG A 362 20.17 7.47 4.58
N ILE A 363 19.23 6.96 5.37
CA ILE A 363 18.39 5.81 5.00
C ILE A 363 17.56 6.14 3.74
N VAL A 364 16.91 7.30 3.70
CA VAL A 364 16.11 7.73 2.55
C VAL A 364 16.97 7.82 1.29
N ARG A 365 18.15 8.43 1.36
CA ARG A 365 19.08 8.47 0.21
C ARG A 365 19.47 7.07 -0.24
N PHE A 366 19.78 6.18 0.70
CA PHE A 366 20.11 4.80 0.39
C PHE A 366 18.98 4.09 -0.36
N VAL A 367 17.75 4.24 0.11
CA VAL A 367 16.55 3.68 -0.55
C VAL A 367 16.34 4.31 -1.93
N ASN A 368 16.55 5.62 -2.06
CA ASN A 368 16.36 6.35 -3.32
C ASN A 368 17.28 5.85 -4.45
N VAL A 369 18.50 5.37 -4.12
CA VAL A 369 19.43 4.79 -5.11
C VAL A 369 18.82 3.57 -5.80
N TRP A 370 18.02 2.79 -5.07
CA TRP A 370 17.38 1.58 -5.58
C TRP A 370 16.01 1.84 -6.22
N TYR A 371 15.38 2.97 -5.91
CA TYR A 371 14.04 3.26 -6.36
C TYR A 371 13.95 3.32 -7.89
N LYS A 372 12.99 2.58 -8.43
CA LYS A 372 12.58 2.65 -9.81
C LYS A 372 11.09 2.97 -9.86
N THR A 373 10.70 3.87 -10.75
CA THR A 373 9.27 4.12 -11.00
C THR A 373 8.58 2.83 -11.46
N PRO A 374 7.49 2.41 -10.82
CA PRO A 374 6.80 1.18 -11.17
C PRO A 374 6.37 1.15 -12.63
N GLN A 375 6.89 0.18 -13.38
CA GLN A 375 6.50 -0.11 -14.76
C GLN A 375 6.01 -1.55 -14.81
N LEU A 376 4.91 -1.79 -15.52
CA LEU A 376 4.36 -3.14 -15.63
C LEU A 376 5.35 -4.08 -16.32
N PRO A 377 5.41 -5.36 -15.92
CA PRO A 377 6.23 -6.38 -16.57
C PRO A 377 5.95 -6.45 -18.08
N GLU A 378 6.99 -6.66 -18.88
CA GLU A 378 6.82 -6.85 -20.33
C GLU A 378 6.09 -8.17 -20.68
N GLU A 379 6.05 -9.11 -19.74
CA GLU A 379 5.50 -10.47 -19.89
C GLU A 379 3.98 -10.56 -19.65
N ILE A 380 3.30 -9.45 -19.33
CA ILE A 380 1.86 -9.48 -19.07
C ILE A 380 1.08 -9.94 -20.29
N SER A 381 -0.06 -10.61 -20.05
CA SER A 381 -0.92 -11.09 -21.12
C SER A 381 -1.33 -9.96 -22.06
N PRO A 382 -1.17 -10.15 -23.39
CA PRO A 382 -1.59 -9.15 -24.35
C PRO A 382 -3.11 -9.09 -24.52
N ALA A 383 -3.82 -10.14 -24.15
CA ALA A 383 -5.26 -10.18 -24.28
C ALA A 383 -5.91 -9.28 -23.22
N PRO A 384 -6.80 -8.38 -23.61
CA PRO A 384 -7.57 -7.61 -22.64
C PRO A 384 -8.31 -8.54 -21.68
N TYR A 385 -8.31 -8.20 -20.40
CA TYR A 385 -8.97 -8.99 -19.36
C TYR A 385 -10.49 -9.17 -19.62
N GLU A 386 -11.11 -8.24 -20.32
CA GLU A 386 -12.52 -8.28 -20.73
C GLU A 386 -12.85 -9.49 -21.60
N PHE A 387 -11.89 -9.96 -22.39
CA PHE A 387 -12.08 -11.09 -23.31
C PHE A 387 -11.67 -12.44 -22.71
N ILE A 388 -11.15 -12.44 -21.50
CA ILE A 388 -10.63 -13.66 -20.87
C ILE A 388 -11.57 -14.12 -19.76
N LEU A 389 -11.88 -13.22 -18.82
CA LEU A 389 -12.72 -13.55 -17.68
C LEU A 389 -14.21 -13.48 -18.06
N PHE A 390 -14.93 -14.55 -17.77
CA PHE A 390 -16.39 -14.66 -17.96
C PHE A 390 -16.89 -14.41 -19.39
N SER A 391 -16.01 -14.51 -20.39
CA SER A 391 -16.36 -14.23 -21.79
C SER A 391 -17.38 -15.19 -22.39
N GLU A 392 -17.38 -16.46 -21.92
CA GLU A 392 -18.27 -17.51 -22.42
C GLU A 392 -19.58 -17.61 -21.64
N VAL A 393 -19.71 -16.86 -20.54
CA VAL A 393 -20.88 -16.90 -19.68
C VAL A 393 -22.04 -16.12 -20.34
N VAL A 394 -23.16 -16.76 -20.50
CA VAL A 394 -24.39 -16.12 -21.01
C VAL A 394 -24.99 -15.24 -19.92
N VAL A 395 -25.23 -13.99 -20.24
CA VAL A 395 -25.83 -12.99 -19.33
C VAL A 395 -27.07 -12.40 -19.99
N ASP A 396 -28.15 -12.34 -19.24
CA ASP A 396 -29.40 -11.72 -19.65
C ASP A 396 -29.29 -10.17 -19.58
N ASP A 397 -29.87 -9.47 -20.55
CA ASP A 397 -29.88 -8.00 -20.59
C ASP A 397 -30.50 -7.36 -19.34
N ARG A 398 -31.44 -8.06 -18.71
CA ARG A 398 -32.06 -7.64 -17.44
C ARG A 398 -31.06 -7.66 -16.29
N GLN A 399 -30.14 -8.63 -16.26
CA GLN A 399 -29.04 -8.67 -15.28
C GLN A 399 -28.05 -7.52 -15.53
N ILE A 400 -27.77 -7.20 -16.78
CA ILE A 400 -26.92 -6.05 -17.15
C ILE A 400 -27.56 -4.73 -16.68
N ALA A 401 -28.89 -4.60 -16.85
CA ALA A 401 -29.62 -3.40 -16.40
C ALA A 401 -29.54 -3.25 -14.87
N GLU A 402 -29.77 -4.34 -14.13
CA GLU A 402 -29.69 -4.36 -12.66
C GLU A 402 -28.27 -4.05 -12.18
N ALA A 403 -27.26 -4.73 -12.70
CA ALA A 403 -25.86 -4.50 -12.37
C ALA A 403 -25.44 -3.04 -12.70
N THR A 404 -25.98 -2.45 -13.77
CA THR A 404 -25.75 -1.04 -14.14
C THR A 404 -26.35 -0.10 -13.11
N SER A 405 -27.54 -0.39 -12.59
CA SER A 405 -28.20 0.38 -11.53
C SER A 405 -27.36 0.38 -10.25
N VAL A 406 -27.01 -0.81 -9.75
CA VAL A 406 -26.19 -0.98 -8.53
C VAL A 406 -24.82 -0.31 -8.69
N ARG A 407 -24.21 -0.41 -9.87
CA ARG A 407 -22.97 0.31 -10.17
C ARG A 407 -23.13 1.83 -10.08
N GLY A 408 -24.24 2.36 -10.58
CA GLY A 408 -24.59 3.79 -10.48
C GLY A 408 -24.63 4.25 -9.01
N GLU A 409 -25.30 3.48 -8.15
CA GLU A 409 -25.36 3.72 -6.71
C GLU A 409 -23.96 3.68 -6.08
N TYR A 410 -23.18 2.64 -6.36
CA TYR A 410 -21.81 2.50 -5.86
C TYR A 410 -20.93 3.68 -6.27
N ARG A 411 -20.98 4.08 -7.54
CA ARG A 411 -20.23 5.24 -8.05
C ARG A 411 -20.58 6.53 -7.32
N ALA A 412 -21.87 6.78 -7.10
CA ALA A 412 -22.35 7.97 -6.39
C ALA A 412 -21.89 7.96 -4.92
N ALA A 413 -22.00 6.80 -4.24
CA ALA A 413 -21.56 6.65 -2.86
C ALA A 413 -20.05 6.81 -2.71
N MET A 414 -19.27 6.18 -3.59
CA MET A 414 -17.80 6.31 -3.61
C MET A 414 -17.34 7.74 -3.95
N GLY A 415 -18.04 8.44 -4.85
CA GLY A 415 -17.77 9.85 -5.14
C GLY A 415 -17.82 10.70 -3.88
N LYS A 416 -18.90 10.61 -3.11
CA LYS A 416 -19.05 11.30 -1.81
C LYS A 416 -17.99 10.86 -0.79
N ALA A 417 -17.62 9.60 -0.78
CA ALA A 417 -16.58 9.09 0.14
C ALA A 417 -15.18 9.61 -0.23
N PHE A 418 -14.89 9.79 -1.52
CA PHE A 418 -13.63 10.41 -1.98
C PHE A 418 -13.60 11.91 -1.70
N GLU A 419 -14.70 12.64 -1.90
CA GLU A 419 -14.84 14.04 -1.51
C GLU A 419 -14.59 14.20 -0.01
N TRP A 420 -15.24 13.38 0.82
CA TRP A 420 -14.99 13.35 2.26
C TRP A 420 -13.51 13.14 2.62
N ARG A 421 -12.86 12.16 1.98
CA ARG A 421 -11.43 11.89 2.19
C ARG A 421 -10.57 13.12 1.88
N ASP A 422 -10.86 13.79 0.78
CA ASP A 422 -10.08 14.94 0.32
C ASP A 422 -10.30 16.18 1.21
N GLU A 423 -11.47 16.31 1.82
CA GLU A 423 -11.81 17.35 2.79
C GLU A 423 -11.34 17.05 4.23
N ASN A 424 -11.04 15.80 4.57
CA ASN A 424 -10.72 15.34 5.92
C ASN A 424 -9.34 14.66 6.01
N ASP A 425 -8.30 15.34 5.55
CA ASP A 425 -6.89 14.94 5.66
C ASP A 425 -6.58 13.49 5.21
N GLY A 426 -7.33 12.99 4.24
CA GLY A 426 -7.14 11.65 3.70
C GLY A 426 -7.86 10.55 4.48
N ASP A 427 -8.84 10.88 5.33
CA ASP A 427 -9.65 9.88 6.03
C ASP A 427 -10.41 8.97 5.05
N THR A 428 -10.12 7.66 5.12
CA THR A 428 -10.71 6.63 4.25
C THR A 428 -11.88 5.88 4.88
N SER A 429 -12.32 6.29 6.08
CA SER A 429 -13.39 5.60 6.82
C SER A 429 -14.67 5.43 5.99
N ARG A 430 -15.10 6.49 5.32
CA ARG A 430 -16.29 6.48 4.45
C ARG A 430 -16.14 5.60 3.22
N ILE A 431 -14.95 5.48 2.65
CA ILE A 431 -14.68 4.56 1.53
C ILE A 431 -14.89 3.11 1.98
N ARG A 432 -14.47 2.81 3.21
CA ARG A 432 -14.65 1.50 3.82
C ARG A 432 -16.12 1.22 4.12
N GLU A 433 -16.83 2.15 4.76
CA GLU A 433 -18.27 2.04 5.01
C GLU A 433 -19.05 1.71 3.73
N VAL A 434 -18.75 2.40 2.63
CA VAL A 434 -19.37 2.12 1.33
C VAL A 434 -19.02 0.72 0.85
N SER A 435 -17.75 0.30 0.97
CA SER A 435 -17.35 -1.05 0.56
C SER A 435 -18.07 -2.13 1.36
N GLU A 436 -18.17 -2.00 2.69
CA GLU A 436 -18.89 -2.95 3.54
C GLU A 436 -20.39 -2.96 3.27
N LEU A 437 -21.00 -1.78 3.02
CA LEU A 437 -22.40 -1.69 2.64
C LEU A 437 -22.69 -2.49 1.37
N PHE A 438 -21.83 -2.38 0.35
CA PHE A 438 -22.06 -3.12 -0.90
C PHE A 438 -21.73 -4.60 -0.77
N LYS A 439 -20.72 -4.99 0.02
CA LYS A 439 -20.46 -6.40 0.36
C LYS A 439 -21.68 -7.07 1.01
N SER A 440 -22.34 -6.40 1.95
CA SER A 440 -23.50 -6.95 2.63
C SER A 440 -24.72 -7.19 1.72
N ARG A 441 -24.72 -6.62 0.51
CA ARG A 441 -25.79 -6.80 -0.49
C ARG A 441 -25.58 -8.01 -1.41
N VAL A 442 -24.46 -8.73 -1.29
CA VAL A 442 -24.14 -9.83 -2.22
C VAL A 442 -25.20 -10.91 -2.22
N ASP A 443 -25.67 -11.34 -1.05
CA ASP A 443 -26.70 -12.39 -0.94
C ASP A 443 -28.03 -11.93 -1.54
N GLU A 444 -28.40 -10.65 -1.35
CA GLU A 444 -29.57 -10.03 -1.98
C GLU A 444 -29.44 -10.04 -3.50
N ILE A 445 -28.29 -9.60 -4.04
CA ILE A 445 -28.01 -9.60 -5.47
C ILE A 445 -28.14 -11.00 -6.05
N LEU A 446 -27.51 -12.00 -5.43
CA LEU A 446 -27.51 -13.37 -5.91
C LEU A 446 -28.89 -14.05 -5.84
N SER A 447 -29.72 -13.65 -4.89
CA SER A 447 -31.09 -14.15 -4.74
C SER A 447 -32.14 -13.40 -5.58
N THR A 448 -31.75 -12.29 -6.23
CA THR A 448 -32.66 -11.45 -7.01
C THR A 448 -33.26 -12.24 -8.19
N GLN A 449 -34.60 -12.26 -8.26
CA GLN A 449 -35.36 -12.78 -9.39
C GLN A 449 -35.86 -11.64 -10.27
N ILE A 450 -35.60 -11.69 -11.55
CA ILE A 450 -36.04 -10.67 -12.49
C ILE A 450 -37.12 -11.28 -13.41
N GLY A 451 -38.34 -10.77 -13.30
CA GLY A 451 -39.47 -11.32 -14.04
C GLY A 451 -39.76 -12.80 -13.71
N GLY A 452 -39.55 -13.20 -12.44
CA GLY A 452 -39.73 -14.59 -11.98
C GLY A 452 -38.63 -15.56 -12.40
N THR A 453 -37.54 -15.09 -13.02
CA THR A 453 -36.39 -15.90 -13.43
C THR A 453 -35.26 -15.77 -12.42
N SER A 454 -34.74 -16.89 -11.93
CA SER A 454 -33.51 -16.96 -11.12
C SER A 454 -32.30 -17.18 -12.03
N PHE A 455 -31.17 -16.60 -11.65
CA PHE A 455 -29.92 -16.67 -12.41
C PHE A 455 -28.81 -17.32 -11.59
N SER A 456 -27.85 -17.93 -12.27
CA SER A 456 -26.68 -18.53 -11.59
C SER A 456 -25.75 -17.45 -11.02
N VAL A 457 -24.98 -17.81 -9.98
CA VAL A 457 -23.93 -16.95 -9.40
C VAL A 457 -22.98 -16.49 -10.49
N GLU A 458 -22.50 -17.42 -11.32
CA GLU A 458 -21.56 -17.14 -12.41
C GLU A 458 -22.12 -16.11 -13.40
N SER A 459 -23.41 -16.21 -13.74
CA SER A 459 -24.10 -15.24 -14.61
C SER A 459 -24.16 -13.84 -13.96
N TRP A 460 -24.44 -13.76 -12.66
CA TRP A 460 -24.41 -12.48 -11.94
C TRP A 460 -23.00 -11.88 -11.91
N VAL A 461 -21.98 -12.68 -11.56
CA VAL A 461 -20.58 -12.22 -11.57
C VAL A 461 -20.17 -11.70 -12.95
N ALA A 462 -20.55 -12.42 -14.01
CA ALA A 462 -20.30 -12.00 -15.39
C ALA A 462 -21.02 -10.69 -15.74
N ALA A 463 -22.25 -10.48 -15.26
CA ALA A 463 -22.99 -9.22 -15.46
C ALA A 463 -22.24 -8.03 -14.82
N TYR A 464 -21.86 -8.17 -13.54
CA TYR A 464 -21.09 -7.16 -12.83
C TYR A 464 -19.70 -6.93 -13.42
N TRP A 465 -19.03 -7.99 -13.89
CA TRP A 465 -17.78 -7.90 -14.61
C TRP A 465 -17.92 -7.00 -15.85
N ARG A 466 -18.92 -7.26 -16.69
CA ARG A 466 -19.16 -6.49 -17.93
C ARG A 466 -19.46 -5.01 -17.68
N VAL A 467 -20.25 -4.70 -16.66
CA VAL A 467 -20.60 -3.29 -16.38
C VAL A 467 -19.47 -2.53 -15.66
N SER A 468 -18.61 -3.20 -14.93
CA SER A 468 -17.52 -2.56 -14.17
C SER A 468 -16.48 -1.90 -15.06
N HIS A 469 -16.29 -2.37 -16.30
CA HIS A 469 -15.29 -1.84 -17.23
C HIS A 469 -15.76 -0.61 -18.01
N LYS A 470 -17.07 -0.40 -18.13
CA LYS A 470 -17.66 0.69 -18.92
C LYS A 470 -17.46 2.07 -18.31
N ALA A 471 -16.72 2.20 -17.22
CA ALA A 471 -16.69 3.44 -16.46
C ALA A 471 -15.31 3.90 -16.09
N SER A 472 -15.25 5.23 -15.86
CA SER A 472 -14.16 5.88 -15.15
C SER A 472 -13.73 5.10 -13.90
N SER A 473 -12.46 5.19 -13.53
CA SER A 473 -11.76 4.47 -12.44
C SER A 473 -12.55 4.28 -11.12
N GLY A 474 -13.53 5.14 -10.81
CA GLY A 474 -14.26 5.10 -9.53
C GLY A 474 -15.25 3.94 -9.36
N SER A 475 -15.67 3.24 -10.43
CA SER A 475 -16.56 2.08 -10.33
C SER A 475 -15.91 0.75 -10.72
N ALA A 476 -14.69 0.79 -11.23
CA ALA A 476 -13.96 -0.40 -11.64
C ALA A 476 -13.65 -1.36 -10.48
N GLY A 477 -13.68 -0.88 -9.23
CA GLY A 477 -13.49 -1.69 -8.03
C GLY A 477 -14.71 -2.49 -7.59
N LEU A 478 -15.92 -2.21 -8.11
CA LEU A 478 -17.15 -2.81 -7.61
C LEU A 478 -17.12 -4.33 -7.66
N VAL A 479 -16.77 -4.91 -8.80
CA VAL A 479 -16.76 -6.37 -8.97
C VAL A 479 -15.75 -7.07 -8.03
N PHE A 480 -14.63 -6.44 -7.73
CA PHE A 480 -13.65 -6.93 -6.76
C PHE A 480 -14.12 -6.78 -5.30
N THR A 481 -15.02 -5.85 -5.05
CA THR A 481 -15.66 -5.69 -3.74
C THR A 481 -16.74 -6.76 -3.52
N LEU A 482 -17.54 -7.05 -4.54
CA LEU A 482 -18.66 -7.99 -4.44
C LEU A 482 -18.21 -9.45 -4.57
N PHE A 483 -17.35 -9.77 -5.53
CA PHE A 483 -17.07 -11.15 -5.98
C PHE A 483 -15.56 -11.49 -6.05
N PRO A 484 -14.78 -11.20 -5.01
CA PRO A 484 -13.33 -11.43 -5.05
C PRO A 484 -12.96 -12.91 -5.21
N ASN A 485 -13.69 -13.82 -4.57
CA ASN A 485 -13.40 -15.24 -4.59
C ASN A 485 -13.73 -15.87 -5.95
N GLU A 486 -14.79 -15.42 -6.59
CA GLU A 486 -15.21 -15.86 -7.92
C GLU A 486 -14.21 -15.41 -8.99
N ILE A 487 -13.62 -14.21 -8.83
CA ILE A 487 -12.54 -13.72 -9.71
C ILE A 487 -11.29 -14.60 -9.53
N VAL A 488 -10.90 -14.90 -8.29
CA VAL A 488 -9.75 -15.78 -8.02
C VAL A 488 -9.96 -17.17 -8.62
N ALA A 489 -11.16 -17.72 -8.47
CA ALA A 489 -11.51 -19.01 -9.06
C ALA A 489 -11.46 -18.97 -10.60
N ALA A 490 -12.00 -17.92 -11.21
CA ALA A 490 -11.97 -17.74 -12.67
C ALA A 490 -10.53 -17.63 -13.19
N LEU A 491 -9.64 -16.90 -12.49
CA LEU A 491 -8.21 -16.79 -12.83
C LEU A 491 -7.51 -18.14 -12.77
N GLY A 492 -7.81 -18.98 -11.78
CA GLY A 492 -7.25 -20.33 -11.64
C GLY A 492 -7.68 -21.29 -12.76
N GLY A 493 -8.82 -21.03 -13.38
CA GLY A 493 -9.37 -21.81 -14.51
C GLY A 493 -8.87 -21.39 -15.90
N ILE A 494 -8.14 -20.28 -16.01
CA ILE A 494 -7.68 -19.76 -17.30
C ILE A 494 -6.63 -20.69 -17.91
N LYS A 495 -6.95 -21.27 -19.04
CA LYS A 495 -6.00 -21.92 -19.94
C LYS A 495 -5.57 -20.91 -21.00
N LEU A 496 -4.48 -20.20 -20.77
CA LEU A 496 -3.92 -19.24 -21.73
C LEU A 496 -3.21 -19.89 -22.93
N SER A 497 -3.63 -21.06 -23.35
CA SER A 497 -3.08 -21.65 -24.57
C SER A 497 -3.38 -20.86 -25.85
N GLU A 498 -4.30 -19.88 -25.78
CA GLU A 498 -4.71 -19.10 -26.96
C GLU A 498 -4.92 -17.62 -26.62
N ALA A 499 -4.03 -16.77 -27.09
CA ALA A 499 -4.33 -15.36 -27.13
C ALA A 499 -5.46 -15.10 -28.14
N LYS A 500 -6.53 -14.44 -27.68
CA LYS A 500 -7.71 -14.15 -28.52
C LYS A 500 -7.60 -12.83 -29.28
N VAL A 501 -6.54 -12.06 -29.03
CA VAL A 501 -6.32 -10.74 -29.61
C VAL A 501 -4.85 -10.55 -29.97
N LEU A 502 -4.58 -9.96 -31.11
CA LEU A 502 -3.23 -9.59 -31.57
C LEU A 502 -3.22 -8.16 -32.09
N GLN A 503 -2.46 -7.27 -31.46
CA GLN A 503 -2.22 -5.92 -31.97
C GLN A 503 -0.96 -5.90 -32.83
N VAL A 504 -1.05 -5.26 -33.98
CA VAL A 504 0.00 -5.19 -34.98
C VAL A 504 0.22 -3.75 -35.40
N PHE A 505 1.48 -3.32 -35.46
CA PHE A 505 1.89 -1.98 -35.89
C PHE A 505 2.60 -2.04 -37.21
N ALA A 506 2.33 -1.09 -38.10
CA ALA A 506 3.05 -0.92 -39.34
C ALA A 506 4.52 -0.60 -39.03
N VAL A 507 5.42 -1.36 -39.65
CA VAL A 507 6.88 -1.17 -39.52
C VAL A 507 7.37 -0.04 -40.41
N ASP A 508 6.74 0.13 -41.56
CA ASP A 508 7.03 1.18 -42.51
C ASP A 508 5.75 1.94 -42.87
N LYS A 509 5.63 3.12 -42.30
CA LYS A 509 4.43 3.96 -42.43
C LYS A 509 4.08 4.32 -43.88
N ASN A 510 5.07 4.23 -44.81
CA ASN A 510 4.91 4.59 -46.22
C ASN A 510 4.45 3.41 -47.09
N LYS A 511 4.44 2.19 -46.56
CA LYS A 511 4.13 0.96 -47.34
C LYS A 511 2.84 0.26 -46.92
N TRP A 512 2.20 0.72 -45.82
CA TRP A 512 1.00 0.07 -45.30
C TRP A 512 -0.25 0.70 -45.88
N THR A 513 -0.58 0.37 -47.11
CA THR A 513 -1.86 0.75 -47.72
C THR A 513 -2.84 -0.40 -47.54
N MET A 514 -3.84 -0.20 -46.71
CA MET A 514 -4.92 -1.16 -46.59
C MET A 514 -5.86 -1.12 -47.79
N ARG A 515 -5.60 -0.30 -48.86
CA ARG A 515 -6.42 -0.42 -50.04
C ARG A 515 -6.28 0.56 -51.18
N GLN A 516 -6.60 0.07 -52.34
CA GLN A 516 -6.78 0.87 -53.56
C GLN A 516 -8.18 1.46 -53.70
N ASP A 517 -9.20 1.00 -52.98
CA ASP A 517 -10.61 1.36 -53.14
C ASP A 517 -11.31 1.92 -51.89
N GLY A 518 -10.59 2.23 -50.81
CA GLY A 518 -11.09 2.95 -49.64
C GLY A 518 -12.03 2.20 -48.69
N GLN A 519 -12.26 0.88 -48.82
CA GLN A 519 -13.03 0.11 -47.83
C GLN A 519 -12.10 -0.49 -46.77
N ILE A 520 -12.40 -0.33 -45.53
CA ILE A 520 -11.70 -0.87 -44.37
C ILE A 520 -12.05 -2.34 -44.24
N TRP A 521 -11.09 -3.21 -43.90
CA TRP A 521 -11.32 -4.64 -43.72
C TRP A 521 -11.97 -4.99 -42.38
N ASP A 522 -12.62 -4.05 -41.77
CA ASP A 522 -13.22 -4.26 -40.47
C ASP A 522 -14.18 -5.47 -40.45
N GLY A 523 -13.89 -6.39 -39.56
CA GLY A 523 -14.65 -7.61 -39.37
C GLY A 523 -14.34 -8.73 -40.38
N GLN A 524 -13.47 -8.52 -41.34
CA GLN A 524 -13.12 -9.56 -42.29
C GLN A 524 -12.26 -10.65 -41.67
N LYS A 525 -12.52 -11.89 -42.11
CA LYS A 525 -11.70 -13.04 -41.75
C LYS A 525 -10.45 -13.07 -42.60
N VAL A 526 -9.30 -13.06 -41.97
CA VAL A 526 -7.99 -13.13 -42.57
C VAL A 526 -7.19 -14.27 -41.97
N THR A 527 -6.36 -14.92 -42.80
CA THR A 527 -5.40 -15.90 -42.28
C THR A 527 -4.09 -15.17 -42.01
N ILE A 528 -3.63 -15.21 -40.76
CA ILE A 528 -2.33 -14.67 -40.38
C ILE A 528 -1.30 -15.78 -40.26
N ARG A 529 -0.05 -15.46 -40.54
CA ARG A 529 1.12 -16.30 -40.27
C ARG A 529 2.16 -15.49 -39.52
N MET A 530 2.66 -16.02 -38.42
CA MET A 530 3.68 -15.37 -37.60
C MET A 530 5.08 -15.71 -38.12
N ILE A 531 5.90 -14.69 -38.35
CA ILE A 531 7.26 -14.83 -38.87
C ILE A 531 8.23 -13.91 -38.11
N LEU A 532 9.52 -14.24 -38.11
CA LEU A 532 10.57 -13.32 -37.70
C LEU A 532 11.09 -12.51 -38.91
N LYS A 533 11.17 -11.20 -38.75
CA LYS A 533 11.82 -10.30 -39.71
C LYS A 533 12.84 -9.41 -39.01
N THR A 534 13.93 -9.10 -39.73
CA THR A 534 14.97 -8.21 -39.21
C THR A 534 14.75 -6.79 -39.78
N PHE A 535 14.64 -5.82 -38.86
CA PHE A 535 14.55 -4.41 -39.15
C PHE A 535 15.64 -3.67 -38.38
N ASN A 536 16.47 -2.92 -39.07
CA ASN A 536 17.58 -2.16 -38.46
C ASN A 536 18.43 -3.01 -37.48
N GLY A 537 18.75 -4.24 -37.86
CA GLY A 537 19.57 -5.17 -37.09
C GLY A 537 18.84 -5.85 -35.90
N ARG A 538 17.55 -5.59 -35.69
CA ARG A 538 16.74 -6.22 -34.64
C ARG A 538 15.75 -7.20 -35.24
N GLN A 539 15.66 -8.40 -34.64
CA GLN A 539 14.64 -9.37 -35.01
C GLN A 539 13.32 -9.03 -34.30
N LEU A 540 12.27 -8.92 -35.09
CA LEU A 540 10.91 -8.62 -34.60
C LEU A 540 9.94 -9.72 -35.05
N LEU A 541 9.02 -10.10 -34.15
CA LEU A 541 7.91 -10.99 -34.49
C LEU A 541 6.88 -10.21 -35.31
N CYS A 542 6.57 -10.68 -36.50
CA CYS A 542 5.66 -10.02 -37.41
C CYS A 542 4.52 -10.95 -37.83
N ALA A 543 3.37 -10.36 -38.09
CA ALA A 543 2.26 -11.04 -38.74
C ALA A 543 2.29 -10.78 -40.26
N GLU A 544 2.21 -11.85 -41.03
CA GLU A 544 1.86 -11.78 -42.47
C GLU A 544 0.39 -12.19 -42.61
N MET A 545 -0.32 -11.59 -43.53
CA MET A 545 -1.73 -11.82 -43.77
C MET A 545 -1.95 -12.35 -45.17
N SER A 546 -2.78 -13.39 -45.32
CA SER A 546 -3.33 -13.83 -46.59
C SER A 546 -4.83 -13.55 -46.61
N TYR A 547 -5.31 -12.96 -47.67
CA TYR A 547 -6.69 -12.56 -47.87
C TYR A 547 -7.26 -13.24 -49.12
N ALA A 548 -8.31 -14.05 -48.92
CA ALA A 548 -8.84 -14.91 -49.99
C ALA A 548 -9.90 -14.23 -50.89
N ALA A 549 -10.34 -13.02 -50.61
CA ALA A 549 -11.45 -12.38 -51.33
C ALA A 549 -11.08 -11.12 -52.07
N ALA A 550 -10.45 -11.19 -53.13
CA ALA A 550 -10.51 -10.35 -54.29
C ALA A 550 -9.28 -10.55 -55.17
N LYS A 551 -9.44 -10.69 -56.40
CA LYS A 551 -8.59 -10.76 -57.58
C LYS A 551 -7.13 -10.23 -57.55
N ILE A 552 -6.52 -10.04 -56.36
CA ILE A 552 -5.20 -9.45 -56.21
C ILE A 552 -4.32 -10.35 -55.33
N GLN A 553 -3.35 -10.99 -55.98
CA GLN A 553 -2.21 -11.73 -55.45
C GLN A 553 -2.48 -12.83 -54.42
N THR A 554 -2.26 -14.06 -54.84
CA THR A 554 -2.08 -15.25 -54.02
C THR A 554 -0.80 -15.13 -53.19
N GLY A 555 -0.90 -15.02 -51.89
CA GLY A 555 0.26 -15.04 -50.97
C GLY A 555 0.03 -14.36 -49.64
N PHE A 556 1.04 -14.50 -48.77
CA PHE A 556 1.07 -13.80 -47.48
C PHE A 556 1.81 -12.46 -47.64
N HIS A 557 1.20 -11.39 -47.19
CA HIS A 557 1.77 -10.06 -47.19
C HIS A 557 2.02 -9.59 -45.74
N LEU A 558 3.13 -8.89 -45.54
CA LEU A 558 3.48 -8.37 -44.23
C LEU A 558 2.40 -7.41 -43.73
N LEU A 559 1.76 -7.78 -42.66
CA LEU A 559 0.79 -6.93 -41.97
C LEU A 559 1.47 -5.93 -41.03
N GLY A 560 2.48 -6.35 -40.28
CA GLY A 560 3.23 -5.50 -39.38
C GLY A 560 3.88 -6.29 -38.24
N CYS A 561 4.44 -5.57 -37.27
CA CYS A 561 5.08 -6.18 -36.11
C CYS A 561 4.14 -6.24 -34.93
N ALA A 562 4.11 -7.38 -34.25
CA ALA A 562 3.46 -7.54 -32.97
C ALA A 562 4.21 -6.80 -31.85
N LYS A 563 3.51 -6.32 -30.82
CA LYS A 563 4.18 -5.86 -29.60
C LYS A 563 4.91 -7.06 -28.95
N LYS A 564 6.00 -6.79 -28.22
CA LYS A 564 6.82 -7.84 -27.59
C LYS A 564 6.05 -8.73 -26.63
N ASN A 565 5.06 -8.18 -25.93
CA ASN A 565 4.20 -8.90 -25.01
C ASN A 565 3.33 -9.99 -25.67
N TYR A 566 3.16 -9.96 -27.01
CA TYR A 566 2.45 -11.02 -27.76
C TYR A 566 3.34 -12.21 -28.11
N TYR A 567 4.68 -12.07 -28.05
CA TYR A 567 5.62 -13.09 -28.50
C TYR A 567 5.39 -14.48 -27.87
N PRO A 568 5.11 -14.62 -26.58
CA PRO A 568 4.88 -15.94 -25.98
C PRO A 568 3.64 -16.68 -26.51
N TYR A 569 2.67 -15.94 -27.03
CA TYR A 569 1.35 -16.47 -27.42
C TYR A 569 1.20 -16.72 -28.91
N TYR A 570 2.10 -16.14 -29.70
CA TYR A 570 2.09 -16.24 -31.17
C TYR A 570 3.44 -16.74 -31.67
N PRO A 571 3.74 -18.04 -31.53
CA PRO A 571 5.05 -18.55 -31.92
C PRO A 571 5.26 -18.43 -33.43
N VAL A 572 6.54 -18.33 -33.82
CA VAL A 572 6.96 -18.30 -35.22
C VAL A 572 6.43 -19.54 -35.93
N GLY A 573 5.88 -19.33 -37.14
CA GLY A 573 5.27 -20.40 -37.92
C GLY A 573 3.80 -20.66 -37.63
N MET A 574 3.25 -20.10 -36.55
CA MET A 574 1.82 -20.19 -36.26
C MET A 574 1.00 -19.61 -37.40
N THR A 575 -0.04 -20.34 -37.80
CA THR A 575 -1.03 -19.88 -38.79
C THR A 575 -2.42 -19.94 -38.14
N LYS A 576 -3.16 -18.83 -38.18
CA LYS A 576 -4.48 -18.71 -37.54
C LYS A 576 -5.42 -17.84 -38.36
N VAL A 577 -6.71 -18.17 -38.35
CA VAL A 577 -7.75 -17.31 -38.97
C VAL A 577 -8.30 -16.38 -37.89
N MET A 578 -8.29 -15.08 -38.16
CA MET A 578 -8.74 -14.04 -37.22
C MET A 578 -9.58 -12.98 -37.94
N LYS A 579 -10.39 -12.23 -37.18
CA LYS A 579 -11.08 -11.01 -37.69
C LYS A 579 -10.18 -9.81 -37.53
N ILE A 580 -10.03 -8.98 -38.54
CA ILE A 580 -9.17 -7.78 -38.53
C ILE A 580 -10.00 -6.51 -38.41
N TYR A 581 -9.49 -5.55 -37.64
CA TYR A 581 -10.06 -4.20 -37.48
C TYR A 581 -8.93 -3.17 -37.49
N ALA A 582 -9.15 -2.02 -38.17
CA ALA A 582 -8.22 -0.90 -38.13
C ALA A 582 -8.48 -0.05 -36.88
N THR A 583 -7.44 0.22 -36.08
CA THR A 583 -7.55 1.04 -34.86
C THR A 583 -7.00 2.44 -35.02
N THR A 584 -6.07 2.65 -35.97
CA THR A 584 -5.53 3.98 -36.27
C THR A 584 -5.47 4.17 -37.79
N PHE A 585 -6.23 5.15 -38.25
CA PHE A 585 -6.45 5.41 -39.66
C PHE A 585 -6.17 6.87 -40.03
N ASN A 586 -5.33 7.10 -41.04
CA ASN A 586 -5.12 8.42 -41.58
C ASN A 586 -6.15 8.71 -42.69
N ARG A 587 -7.10 9.61 -42.41
CA ARG A 587 -8.20 9.95 -43.31
C ARG A 587 -7.75 10.59 -44.63
N THR A 588 -6.56 11.18 -44.67
CA THR A 588 -6.07 11.92 -45.87
C THR A 588 -5.52 10.99 -46.93
N ASN A 589 -4.88 9.89 -46.57
CA ASN A 589 -4.21 9.01 -47.51
C ASN A 589 -4.65 7.53 -47.43
N GLY A 590 -5.66 7.22 -46.63
CA GLY A 590 -6.19 5.86 -46.44
C GLY A 590 -5.23 4.89 -45.77
N MET A 591 -4.18 5.38 -45.10
CA MET A 591 -3.16 4.53 -44.49
C MET A 591 -3.56 4.13 -43.07
N VAL A 592 -3.39 2.84 -42.73
CA VAL A 592 -3.58 2.29 -41.40
C VAL A 592 -2.21 2.10 -40.75
N SER A 593 -1.99 2.66 -39.59
CA SER A 593 -0.77 2.52 -38.82
C SER A 593 -0.85 1.45 -37.70
N GLU A 594 -2.05 1.06 -37.33
CA GLU A 594 -2.28 0.04 -36.31
C GLU A 594 -3.56 -0.73 -36.65
N CYS A 595 -3.53 -2.04 -36.44
CA CYS A 595 -4.73 -2.87 -36.48
C CYS A 595 -4.74 -3.84 -35.30
N VAL A 596 -5.93 -4.35 -35.02
CA VAL A 596 -6.15 -5.41 -34.05
C VAL A 596 -6.82 -6.59 -34.75
N LEU A 597 -6.38 -7.79 -34.38
CA LEU A 597 -6.95 -9.03 -34.85
C LEU A 597 -7.60 -9.77 -33.68
N PHE A 598 -8.81 -10.23 -33.89
CA PHE A 598 -9.56 -10.99 -32.89
C PHE A 598 -9.73 -12.43 -33.35
N ASP A 599 -9.58 -13.38 -32.42
CA ASP A 599 -9.95 -14.77 -32.64
C ASP A 599 -11.41 -14.90 -33.03
N LEU A 600 -11.75 -15.89 -33.85
CA LEU A 600 -13.12 -16.11 -34.30
C LEU A 600 -14.09 -16.42 -33.15
N SER A 601 -13.59 -16.91 -32.04
CA SER A 601 -14.39 -17.20 -30.83
C SER A 601 -14.81 -15.96 -30.06
N VAL A 602 -14.21 -14.79 -30.35
CA VAL A 602 -14.58 -13.53 -29.69
C VAL A 602 -15.93 -13.05 -30.24
N PRO A 603 -16.98 -12.89 -29.38
CA PRO A 603 -18.28 -12.40 -29.80
C PRO A 603 -18.22 -10.97 -30.36
N GLN A 604 -19.10 -10.66 -31.30
CA GLN A 604 -19.10 -9.34 -31.95
C GLN A 604 -19.31 -8.19 -30.98
N TRP A 605 -20.19 -8.36 -29.99
CA TRP A 605 -20.46 -7.33 -29.00
C TRP A 605 -19.23 -6.95 -28.17
N GLN A 606 -18.34 -7.92 -27.86
CA GLN A 606 -17.08 -7.65 -27.17
C GLN A 606 -16.10 -6.87 -28.05
N ILE A 607 -16.06 -7.19 -29.33
CA ILE A 607 -15.24 -6.49 -30.32
C ILE A 607 -15.69 -5.04 -30.44
N ASP A 608 -17.00 -4.82 -30.56
CA ASP A 608 -17.59 -3.49 -30.70
C ASP A 608 -17.36 -2.66 -29.43
N GLU A 609 -17.47 -3.25 -28.25
CA GLU A 609 -17.18 -2.60 -26.99
C GLU A 609 -15.70 -2.19 -26.91
N TRP A 610 -14.78 -3.08 -27.26
CA TRP A 610 -13.35 -2.79 -27.26
C TRP A 610 -12.97 -1.66 -28.23
N LEU A 611 -13.55 -1.66 -29.44
CA LEU A 611 -13.32 -0.61 -30.44
C LEU A 611 -13.89 0.74 -30.05
N ASN A 612 -14.99 0.79 -29.27
CA ASN A 612 -15.63 2.02 -28.82
C ASN A 612 -14.97 2.67 -27.59
N VAL A 613 -14.13 1.94 -26.85
CA VAL A 613 -13.42 2.44 -25.67
C VAL A 613 -12.11 3.16 -26.06
N LYS A 614 -11.65 3.04 -27.28
CA LYS A 614 -10.51 3.75 -27.85
C LYS A 614 -10.93 4.90 -28.75
#